data_8d6b752998e50e3b960fc655d708238e
#
_entry.id   8d6b752998e50e3b960fc655d708238e
#
_cell.length_a   1.000
_cell.length_b   1.000
_cell.length_c   1.000
_cell.angle_alpha   90.00
_cell.angle_beta   90.00
_cell.angle_gamma   90.00
#
_symmetry.space_group_name_H-M   'P 1'
#
loop_
_entity.id
_entity.type
_entity.pdbx_description
1 polymer ?
#
loop_
_entity_poly.entity_id
_entity_poly.type
_entity_poly.pdbx_seq_one_letter_code
_entity_poly.pdbx_strand_id
1 'polypeptide(L)'
;MLILYMNSKYFCPILTSFNDDSTINYDDMHSLYDHVLENGIDGILVGGSAGEFYALDYNEAEQLISDAVQYINHRGIVIAGTGRMNRLETINLSNFALKKGADAVIIVGPYYSACSQEDVFNYFDDILGHISGNVYLYNYQDRTGYDISVNTVLRLLEKHKNLIGIKDTHPVSRHSQKYINEIL
;
A
#
# COMPACT_ATOMS: atom_id res chain seq x y z
N MET A 1 -9.36 2.02 -35.52
CA MET A 1 -9.91 1.57 -34.22
C MET A 1 -8.72 1.15 -33.39
N LEU A 2 -8.22 2.04 -32.53
CA LEU A 2 -7.08 1.76 -31.66
C LEU A 2 -7.62 0.97 -30.47
N ILE A 3 -7.38 -0.35 -30.43
CA ILE A 3 -7.66 -1.15 -29.24
C ILE A 3 -6.51 -0.89 -28.26
N LEU A 4 -6.71 0.02 -27.32
CA LEU A 4 -5.87 0.15 -26.15
C LEU A 4 -6.06 -1.13 -25.31
N TYR A 5 -5.15 -2.07 -25.43
CA TYR A 5 -5.03 -3.15 -24.46
C TYR A 5 -4.55 -2.50 -23.15
N MET A 6 -5.48 -2.12 -22.31
CA MET A 6 -5.19 -1.81 -20.92
C MET A 6 -4.83 -3.14 -20.25
N ASN A 7 -3.56 -3.33 -19.96
CA ASN A 7 -3.08 -4.43 -19.11
C ASN A 7 -3.48 -4.12 -17.67
N SER A 8 -4.79 -4.16 -17.40
CA SER A 8 -5.32 -3.96 -16.05
C SER A 8 -4.95 -5.16 -15.20
N LYS A 9 -4.40 -4.90 -14.02
CA LYS A 9 -4.09 -5.92 -13.03
C LYS A 9 -5.05 -5.81 -11.85
N TYR A 10 -5.43 -6.95 -11.30
CA TYR A 10 -6.30 -7.04 -10.14
C TYR A 10 -5.49 -7.39 -8.91
N PHE A 11 -5.63 -6.57 -7.86
CA PHE A 11 -4.98 -6.77 -6.57
C PHE A 11 -6.01 -7.03 -5.48
N CYS A 12 -5.78 -8.05 -4.67
CA CYS A 12 -6.61 -8.35 -3.52
C CYS A 12 -5.94 -7.84 -2.23
N PRO A 13 -6.56 -6.87 -1.51
CA PRO A 13 -6.17 -6.58 -0.14
C PRO A 13 -6.55 -7.76 0.75
N ILE A 14 -5.56 -8.43 1.32
CA ILE A 14 -5.75 -9.66 2.09
C ILE A 14 -6.08 -9.34 3.54
N LEU A 15 -6.91 -10.17 4.15
CA LEU A 15 -7.14 -10.18 5.59
C LEU A 15 -5.90 -10.73 6.31
N THR A 16 -5.73 -10.42 7.59
CA THR A 16 -4.78 -11.12 8.46
C THR A 16 -5.56 -12.14 9.30
N SER A 17 -5.21 -13.42 9.20
CA SER A 17 -5.77 -14.47 10.03
C SER A 17 -5.02 -14.54 11.36
N PHE A 18 -5.75 -14.70 12.46
CA PHE A 18 -5.20 -14.79 13.79
C PHE A 18 -5.64 -16.10 14.46
N ASN A 19 -4.77 -16.66 15.28
CA ASN A 19 -5.06 -17.73 16.21
C ASN A 19 -5.88 -17.21 17.41
N ASP A 20 -6.42 -18.11 18.21
CA ASP A 20 -7.19 -17.76 19.43
C ASP A 20 -6.36 -16.96 20.45
N ASP A 21 -5.05 -17.09 20.43
CA ASP A 21 -4.10 -16.35 21.28
C ASP A 21 -3.67 -15.01 20.68
N SER A 22 -4.30 -14.58 19.57
CA SER A 22 -4.03 -13.35 18.82
C SER A 22 -2.70 -13.32 18.05
N THR A 23 -1.98 -14.41 17.96
CA THR A 23 -0.82 -14.51 17.05
C THR A 23 -1.28 -14.71 15.60
N ILE A 24 -0.46 -14.31 14.62
CA ILE A 24 -0.79 -14.50 13.20
C ILE A 24 -0.81 -15.99 12.86
N ASN A 25 -1.89 -16.45 12.21
CA ASN A 25 -2.02 -17.82 11.71
C ASN A 25 -1.47 -17.92 10.29
N TYR A 26 -0.22 -18.33 10.15
CA TYR A 26 0.45 -18.39 8.85
C TYR A 26 -0.09 -19.52 7.95
N ASP A 27 -0.61 -20.61 8.48
CA ASP A 27 -1.18 -21.71 7.68
C ASP A 27 -2.45 -21.22 6.96
N ASP A 28 -3.30 -20.48 7.66
CA ASP A 28 -4.47 -19.84 7.06
C ASP A 28 -4.07 -18.75 6.08
N MET A 29 -3.03 -17.96 6.38
CA MET A 29 -2.52 -16.94 5.44
C MET A 29 -2.04 -17.58 4.14
N HIS A 30 -1.29 -18.68 4.20
CA HIS A 30 -0.83 -19.42 3.03
C HIS A 30 -2.00 -19.95 2.20
N SER A 31 -2.99 -20.54 2.86
CA SER A 31 -4.22 -21.02 2.20
C SER A 31 -4.98 -19.88 1.49
N LEU A 32 -5.03 -18.71 2.11
CA LEU A 32 -5.67 -17.53 1.54
C LEU A 32 -4.88 -16.96 0.35
N TYR A 33 -3.54 -16.92 0.43
CA TYR A 33 -2.71 -16.52 -0.71
C TYR A 33 -2.90 -17.44 -1.92
N ASP A 34 -2.89 -18.75 -1.69
CA ASP A 34 -3.11 -19.75 -2.74
C ASP A 34 -4.49 -19.58 -3.37
N HIS A 35 -5.54 -19.49 -2.54
CA HIS A 35 -6.91 -19.31 -3.03
C HIS A 35 -7.05 -18.08 -3.93
N VAL A 36 -6.47 -16.95 -3.52
CA VAL A 36 -6.60 -15.70 -4.28
C VAL A 36 -5.82 -15.77 -5.61
N LEU A 37 -4.59 -16.27 -5.59
CA LEU A 37 -3.74 -16.33 -6.78
C LEU A 37 -4.24 -17.38 -7.79
N GLU A 38 -4.70 -18.55 -7.34
CA GLU A 38 -5.23 -19.61 -8.19
C GLU A 38 -6.55 -19.21 -8.87
N ASN A 39 -7.29 -18.24 -8.32
CA ASN A 39 -8.52 -17.70 -8.89
C ASN A 39 -8.30 -16.43 -9.75
N GLY A 40 -7.09 -16.19 -10.21
CA GLY A 40 -6.81 -15.22 -11.28
C GLY A 40 -6.57 -13.78 -10.82
N ILE A 41 -6.23 -13.59 -9.54
CA ILE A 41 -5.76 -12.30 -9.02
C ILE A 41 -4.27 -12.15 -9.33
N ASP A 42 -3.85 -11.01 -9.87
CA ASP A 42 -2.46 -10.75 -10.29
C ASP A 42 -1.51 -10.49 -9.11
N GLY A 43 -2.04 -10.04 -7.99
CA GLY A 43 -1.21 -9.74 -6.83
C GLY A 43 -1.99 -9.47 -5.55
N ILE A 44 -1.25 -9.46 -4.47
CA ILE A 44 -1.77 -9.35 -3.11
C ILE A 44 -1.25 -8.08 -2.45
N LEU A 45 -2.13 -7.40 -1.73
CA LEU A 45 -1.75 -6.33 -0.82
C LEU A 45 -1.82 -6.87 0.61
N VAL A 46 -0.67 -7.13 1.21
CA VAL A 46 -0.52 -7.61 2.60
C VAL A 46 -0.30 -6.43 3.56
N GLY A 47 -0.82 -6.51 4.77
CA GLY A 47 -0.70 -5.43 5.75
C GLY A 47 -1.45 -4.15 5.34
N GLY A 48 -2.55 -4.30 4.61
CA GLY A 48 -3.47 -3.20 4.30
C GLY A 48 -4.53 -2.99 5.38
N SER A 49 -5.49 -2.09 5.13
CA SER A 49 -6.60 -1.81 6.07
C SER A 49 -7.48 -3.02 6.32
N ALA A 50 -7.72 -3.87 5.31
CA ALA A 50 -8.44 -5.13 5.46
C ALA A 50 -7.69 -6.14 6.33
N GLY A 51 -6.36 -6.11 6.32
CA GLY A 51 -5.48 -6.93 7.14
C GLY A 51 -5.12 -6.31 8.49
N GLU A 52 -5.87 -5.32 8.95
CA GLU A 52 -5.76 -4.73 10.28
C GLU A 52 -4.33 -4.24 10.64
N PHE A 53 -3.60 -3.69 9.66
CA PHE A 53 -2.20 -3.25 9.83
C PHE A 53 -1.96 -2.36 11.05
N TYR A 54 -2.98 -1.60 11.44
CA TYR A 54 -2.93 -0.67 12.57
C TYR A 54 -2.91 -1.38 13.93
N ALA A 55 -3.31 -2.66 13.98
CA ALA A 55 -3.33 -3.50 15.18
C ALA A 55 -2.04 -4.32 15.33
N LEU A 56 -1.28 -4.52 14.26
CA LEU A 56 -0.02 -5.25 14.28
C LEU A 56 1.10 -4.42 14.93
N ASP A 57 1.90 -5.03 15.77
CA ASP A 57 3.16 -4.44 16.19
C ASP A 57 4.19 -4.40 15.04
N TYR A 58 5.33 -3.75 15.28
CA TYR A 58 6.33 -3.58 14.22
C TYR A 58 6.95 -4.92 13.79
N ASN A 59 7.22 -5.83 14.74
CA ASN A 59 7.83 -7.13 14.44
C ASN A 59 6.83 -8.04 13.72
N GLU A 60 5.56 -8.03 14.11
CA GLU A 60 4.49 -8.75 13.42
C GLU A 60 4.34 -8.28 11.97
N ALA A 61 4.40 -6.97 11.74
CA ALA A 61 4.35 -6.41 10.38
C ALA A 61 5.55 -6.86 9.53
N GLU A 62 6.77 -6.86 10.09
CA GLU A 62 7.97 -7.38 9.41
C GLU A 62 7.83 -8.88 9.09
N GLN A 63 7.36 -9.68 10.05
CA GLN A 63 7.19 -11.12 9.88
C GLN A 63 6.13 -11.43 8.83
N LEU A 64 4.96 -10.78 8.89
CA LEU A 64 3.87 -10.94 7.93
C LEU A 64 4.32 -10.62 6.50
N ILE A 65 5.03 -9.51 6.30
CA ILE A 65 5.56 -9.12 4.99
C ILE A 65 6.61 -10.12 4.50
N SER A 66 7.53 -10.53 5.38
CA SER A 66 8.58 -11.48 5.03
C SER A 66 8.01 -12.85 4.64
N ASP A 67 7.02 -13.33 5.39
CA ASP A 67 6.31 -14.58 5.12
C ASP A 67 5.58 -14.52 3.77
N ALA A 68 4.79 -13.46 3.53
CA ALA A 68 4.06 -13.30 2.29
C ALA A 68 4.99 -13.31 1.06
N VAL A 69 6.08 -12.55 1.10
CA VAL A 69 7.06 -12.51 0.00
C VAL A 69 7.69 -13.89 -0.23
N GLN A 70 8.11 -14.55 0.84
CA GLN A 70 8.75 -15.87 0.77
C GLN A 70 7.78 -16.94 0.26
N TYR A 71 6.57 -16.96 0.76
CA TYR A 71 5.59 -18.00 0.40
C TYR A 71 5.04 -17.80 -1.02
N ILE A 72 4.71 -16.58 -1.39
CA ILE A 72 4.20 -16.26 -2.72
C ILE A 72 5.27 -16.53 -3.79
N ASN A 73 6.54 -16.24 -3.50
CA ASN A 73 7.70 -16.60 -4.31
C ASN A 73 7.50 -16.38 -5.82
N HIS A 74 7.21 -15.14 -6.21
CA HIS A 74 6.98 -14.70 -7.60
C HIS A 74 5.75 -15.30 -8.31
N ARG A 75 4.88 -16.04 -7.63
CA ARG A 75 3.60 -16.51 -8.20
C ARG A 75 2.58 -15.38 -8.44
N GLY A 76 2.78 -14.24 -7.79
CA GLY A 76 2.00 -13.02 -7.93
C GLY A 76 2.77 -11.81 -7.44
N ILE A 77 2.25 -10.63 -7.72
CA ILE A 77 2.83 -9.36 -7.24
C ILE A 77 2.53 -9.20 -5.75
N VAL A 78 3.52 -8.83 -4.96
CA VAL A 78 3.36 -8.51 -3.54
C VAL A 78 3.51 -7.02 -3.30
N ILE A 79 2.43 -6.37 -2.86
CA ILE A 79 2.44 -4.99 -2.39
C ILE A 79 2.34 -5.02 -0.86
N ALA A 80 3.31 -4.43 -0.17
CA ALA A 80 3.32 -4.37 1.29
C ALA A 80 2.76 -3.04 1.81
N GLY A 81 1.78 -3.10 2.69
CA GLY A 81 1.29 -1.95 3.46
C GLY A 81 2.27 -1.60 4.58
N THR A 82 2.93 -0.47 4.47
CA THR A 82 4.03 -0.10 5.37
C THR A 82 3.81 1.21 6.12
N GLY A 83 2.63 1.84 5.93
CA GLY A 83 2.29 3.07 6.62
C GLY A 83 2.17 2.86 8.14
N ARG A 84 2.91 3.65 8.92
CA ARG A 84 2.87 3.67 10.39
C ARG A 84 2.68 5.12 10.87
N MET A 85 2.19 5.30 12.10
CA MET A 85 2.11 6.65 12.68
C MET A 85 3.48 7.30 12.85
N ASN A 86 4.48 6.51 13.16
CA ASN A 86 5.87 6.98 13.23
C ASN A 86 6.49 6.95 11.83
N ARG A 87 6.91 8.12 11.35
CA ARG A 87 7.54 8.31 10.04
C ARG A 87 8.78 7.44 9.84
N LEU A 88 9.64 7.33 10.85
CA LEU A 88 10.85 6.51 10.75
C LEU A 88 10.52 5.01 10.65
N GLU A 89 9.49 4.55 11.37
CA GLU A 89 8.99 3.18 11.22
C GLU A 89 8.46 2.93 9.81
N THR A 90 7.71 3.89 9.23
CA THR A 90 7.24 3.80 7.83
C THR A 90 8.41 3.63 6.86
N ILE A 91 9.46 4.46 6.97
CA ILE A 91 10.65 4.38 6.11
C ILE A 91 11.37 3.04 6.30
N ASN A 92 11.59 2.64 7.55
CA ASN A 92 12.33 1.42 7.86
C ASN A 92 11.57 0.17 7.38
N LEU A 93 10.27 0.08 7.66
CA LEU A 93 9.42 -1.04 7.23
C LEU A 93 9.31 -1.11 5.71
N SER A 94 9.23 0.04 5.03
CA SER A 94 9.19 0.11 3.56
C SER A 94 10.48 -0.42 2.94
N ASN A 95 11.63 0.06 3.42
CA ASN A 95 12.92 -0.43 2.92
C ASN A 95 13.16 -1.90 3.28
N PHE A 96 12.70 -2.35 4.45
CA PHE A 96 12.71 -3.77 4.82
C PHE A 96 11.89 -4.62 3.84
N ALA A 97 10.63 -4.24 3.57
CA ALA A 97 9.74 -4.94 2.65
C ALA A 97 10.34 -5.07 1.24
N LEU A 98 10.85 -3.97 0.69
CA LEU A 98 11.49 -3.94 -0.62
C LEU A 98 12.77 -4.81 -0.66
N LYS A 99 13.59 -4.75 0.39
CA LYS A 99 14.78 -5.61 0.53
C LYS A 99 14.43 -7.08 0.62
N LYS A 100 13.29 -7.43 1.21
CA LYS A 100 12.78 -8.81 1.28
C LYS A 100 12.25 -9.33 -0.06
N GLY A 101 11.94 -8.43 -1.00
CA GLY A 101 11.48 -8.77 -2.35
C GLY A 101 10.02 -8.40 -2.62
N ALA A 102 9.39 -7.54 -1.81
CA ALA A 102 8.12 -6.94 -2.18
C ALA A 102 8.29 -6.10 -3.47
N ASP A 103 7.36 -6.22 -4.40
CA ASP A 103 7.40 -5.52 -5.69
C ASP A 103 7.17 -4.01 -5.55
N ALA A 104 6.38 -3.65 -4.53
CA ALA A 104 6.10 -2.27 -4.15
C ALA A 104 5.66 -2.19 -2.69
N VAL A 105 5.68 -0.97 -2.17
CA VAL A 105 5.03 -0.64 -0.90
C VAL A 105 3.87 0.32 -1.11
N ILE A 106 2.89 0.29 -0.21
CA ILE A 106 1.78 1.24 -0.21
C ILE A 106 1.70 1.92 1.15
N ILE A 107 1.60 3.25 1.13
CA ILE A 107 1.70 4.07 2.34
C ILE A 107 0.46 4.93 2.48
N VAL A 108 -0.29 4.70 3.55
CA VAL A 108 -1.31 5.64 4.03
C VAL A 108 -0.63 6.79 4.74
N GLY A 109 -1.11 8.01 4.54
CA GLY A 109 -0.61 9.17 5.27
C GLY A 109 -1.00 9.15 6.75
N PRO A 110 -0.58 10.15 7.54
CA PRO A 110 -0.96 10.26 8.96
C PRO A 110 -2.48 10.14 9.12
N TYR A 111 -2.95 9.23 9.96
CA TYR A 111 -4.38 8.88 10.03
C TYR A 111 -5.08 9.24 11.36
N TYR A 112 -4.40 9.87 12.29
CA TYR A 112 -4.97 10.32 13.57
C TYR A 112 -5.03 11.84 13.68
N SER A 113 -4.15 12.55 12.97
CA SER A 113 -4.01 14.00 13.04
C SER A 113 -4.63 14.68 11.83
N ALA A 114 -5.37 15.77 12.05
CA ALA A 114 -5.79 16.63 10.94
C ALA A 114 -4.55 17.24 10.26
N CYS A 115 -4.44 17.03 8.95
CA CYS A 115 -3.32 17.53 8.14
C CYS A 115 -3.82 18.51 7.07
N SER A 116 -3.09 19.60 6.88
CA SER A 116 -3.23 20.43 5.69
C SER A 116 -2.59 19.73 4.47
N GLN A 117 -2.88 20.20 3.26
CA GLN A 117 -2.24 19.66 2.06
C GLN A 117 -0.71 19.84 2.06
N GLU A 118 -0.22 20.90 2.68
CA GLU A 118 1.23 21.11 2.81
C GLU A 118 1.87 20.15 3.82
N ASP A 119 1.17 19.82 4.92
CA ASP A 119 1.63 18.78 5.85
C ASP A 119 1.68 17.41 5.17
N VAL A 120 0.66 17.07 4.39
CA VAL A 120 0.60 15.84 3.59
C VAL A 120 1.74 15.79 2.58
N PHE A 121 1.97 16.90 1.86
CA PHE A 121 3.08 16.99 0.92
C PHE A 121 4.42 16.78 1.62
N ASN A 122 4.71 17.51 2.69
CA ASN A 122 5.97 17.42 3.40
C ASN A 122 6.21 16.03 4.01
N TYR A 123 5.15 15.38 4.50
CA TYR A 123 5.23 14.01 5.01
C TYR A 123 5.66 13.02 3.92
N PHE A 124 4.97 13.05 2.77
CA PHE A 124 5.30 12.14 1.67
C PHE A 124 6.60 12.50 0.95
N ASP A 125 6.93 13.78 0.82
CA ASP A 125 8.19 14.25 0.23
C ASP A 125 9.39 13.68 0.98
N ASP A 126 9.35 13.74 2.30
CA ASP A 126 10.42 13.19 3.13
C ASP A 126 10.48 11.65 3.06
N ILE A 127 9.35 10.95 3.16
CA ILE A 127 9.31 9.50 3.10
C ILE A 127 9.81 8.98 1.74
N LEU A 128 9.29 9.54 0.65
CA LEU A 128 9.66 9.14 -0.71
C LEU A 128 11.15 9.37 -0.98
N GLY A 129 11.74 10.42 -0.40
CA GLY A 129 13.17 10.68 -0.49
C GLY A 129 14.06 9.64 0.21
N HIS A 130 13.50 8.82 1.10
CA HIS A 130 14.24 7.82 1.88
C HIS A 130 13.91 6.36 1.52
N ILE A 131 13.05 6.12 0.54
CA ILE A 131 12.66 4.77 0.09
C ILE A 131 13.27 4.48 -1.28
N SER A 132 13.93 3.32 -1.40
CA SER A 132 14.69 2.93 -2.60
C SER A 132 13.93 1.96 -3.51
N GLY A 133 12.62 2.15 -3.72
CA GLY A 133 11.82 1.28 -4.60
C GLY A 133 10.42 1.82 -4.84
N ASN A 134 9.60 1.06 -5.52
CA ASN A 134 8.26 1.46 -5.96
C ASN A 134 7.32 1.75 -4.79
N VAL A 135 6.68 2.91 -4.82
CA VAL A 135 5.75 3.37 -3.78
C VAL A 135 4.41 3.74 -4.39
N TYR A 136 3.34 3.26 -3.78
CA TYR A 136 1.99 3.76 -3.98
C TYR A 136 1.59 4.64 -2.80
N LEU A 137 0.94 5.76 -3.06
CA LEU A 137 0.19 6.48 -2.02
C LEU A 137 -1.14 5.77 -1.76
N TYR A 138 -1.63 5.88 -0.53
CA TYR A 138 -2.96 5.42 -0.21
C TYR A 138 -3.81 6.58 0.32
N ASN A 139 -4.75 7.02 -0.51
CA ASN A 139 -5.75 8.00 -0.17
C ASN A 139 -6.99 7.32 0.40
N TYR A 140 -7.30 7.57 1.67
CA TYR A 140 -8.47 7.02 2.35
C TYR A 140 -9.05 8.05 3.31
N GLN A 141 -9.77 9.02 2.78
CA GLN A 141 -10.29 10.17 3.50
C GLN A 141 -11.08 9.80 4.76
N ASP A 142 -11.92 8.76 4.71
CA ASP A 142 -12.71 8.32 5.85
C ASP A 142 -11.87 7.82 7.05
N ARG A 143 -10.60 7.53 6.83
CA ARG A 143 -9.67 7.05 7.86
C ARG A 143 -8.61 8.08 8.24
N THR A 144 -8.17 8.87 7.29
CA THR A 144 -7.16 9.91 7.52
C THR A 144 -7.76 11.23 7.97
N GLY A 145 -9.05 11.47 7.67
CA GLY A 145 -9.73 12.74 7.94
C GLY A 145 -9.40 13.84 6.92
N TYR A 146 -8.62 13.54 5.90
CA TYR A 146 -8.30 14.46 4.78
C TYR A 146 -8.19 13.68 3.47
N ASP A 147 -8.35 14.39 2.37
CA ASP A 147 -8.10 13.92 1.01
C ASP A 147 -6.69 14.31 0.57
N ILE A 148 -6.01 13.49 -0.21
CA ILE A 148 -4.77 13.88 -0.89
C ILE A 148 -5.17 14.56 -2.20
N SER A 149 -4.95 15.86 -2.33
CA SER A 149 -5.36 16.57 -3.54
C SER A 149 -4.52 16.18 -4.76
N VAL A 150 -5.11 16.30 -5.96
CA VAL A 150 -4.38 16.07 -7.23
C VAL A 150 -3.13 16.93 -7.30
N ASN A 151 -3.21 18.19 -6.90
CA ASN A 151 -2.04 19.09 -6.88
C ASN A 151 -0.92 18.58 -5.97
N THR A 152 -1.26 18.03 -4.82
CA THR A 152 -0.27 17.40 -3.91
C THR A 152 0.40 16.22 -4.59
N VAL A 153 -0.36 15.36 -5.26
CA VAL A 153 0.17 14.19 -5.99
C VAL A 153 1.08 14.63 -7.14
N LEU A 154 0.66 15.63 -7.94
CA LEU A 154 1.48 16.15 -9.04
C LEU A 154 2.83 16.70 -8.56
N ARG A 155 2.83 17.50 -7.49
CA ARG A 155 4.06 18.02 -6.88
C ARG A 155 5.00 16.91 -6.43
N LEU A 156 4.45 15.81 -5.87
CA LEU A 156 5.25 14.65 -5.46
C LEU A 156 5.81 13.88 -6.66
N LEU A 157 5.01 13.69 -7.73
CA LEU A 157 5.45 13.01 -8.96
C LEU A 157 6.57 13.76 -9.69
N GLU A 158 6.56 15.10 -9.63
CA GLU A 158 7.65 15.91 -10.19
C GLU A 158 8.99 15.65 -9.49
N LYS A 159 8.97 15.41 -8.18
CA LYS A 159 10.17 15.24 -7.36
C LYS A 159 10.63 13.79 -7.23
N HIS A 160 9.72 12.82 -7.23
CA HIS A 160 9.97 11.44 -6.84
C HIS A 160 9.62 10.43 -7.91
N LYS A 161 10.62 9.86 -8.57
CA LYS A 161 10.43 8.85 -9.63
C LYS A 161 10.02 7.48 -9.11
N ASN A 162 10.20 7.23 -7.82
CA ASN A 162 9.75 6.03 -7.14
C ASN A 162 8.27 6.05 -6.74
N LEU A 163 7.59 7.19 -6.83
CA LEU A 163 6.14 7.27 -6.73
C LEU A 163 5.53 6.79 -8.05
N ILE A 164 4.89 5.61 -8.03
CA ILE A 164 4.39 4.95 -9.25
C ILE A 164 2.86 4.92 -9.36
N GLY A 165 2.14 5.34 -8.33
CA GLY A 165 0.69 5.38 -8.35
C GLY A 165 0.03 5.76 -7.04
N ILE A 166 -1.29 5.77 -7.07
CA ILE A 166 -2.13 6.05 -5.91
C ILE A 166 -3.29 5.04 -5.86
N LYS A 167 -3.53 4.47 -4.67
CA LYS A 167 -4.78 3.79 -4.37
C LYS A 167 -5.74 4.81 -3.79
N ASP A 168 -6.87 4.99 -4.46
CA ASP A 168 -7.89 5.94 -4.05
C ASP A 168 -9.13 5.20 -3.53
N THR A 169 -9.41 5.34 -2.24
CA THR A 169 -10.61 4.83 -1.59
C THR A 169 -11.46 6.01 -1.14
N HIS A 170 -12.34 6.43 -2.02
CA HIS A 170 -13.23 7.57 -1.80
C HIS A 170 -14.69 7.16 -2.06
N PRO A 171 -15.67 7.60 -1.23
CA PRO A 171 -17.08 7.21 -1.37
C PRO A 171 -17.73 7.74 -2.66
N VAL A 172 -17.18 8.78 -3.27
CA VAL A 172 -17.68 9.36 -4.52
C VAL A 172 -16.93 8.77 -5.72
N SER A 173 -17.60 7.97 -6.53
CA SER A 173 -17.03 7.27 -7.70
C SER A 173 -16.30 8.16 -8.73
N ARG A 174 -16.62 9.46 -8.77
CA ARG A 174 -15.96 10.43 -9.67
C ARG A 174 -14.67 11.02 -9.10
N HIS A 175 -14.31 10.70 -7.86
CA HIS A 175 -13.12 11.25 -7.23
C HIS A 175 -11.84 10.79 -7.95
N SER A 176 -11.69 9.49 -8.12
CA SER A 176 -10.55 8.90 -8.83
C SER A 176 -10.42 9.40 -10.28
N GLN A 177 -11.53 9.82 -10.91
CA GLN A 177 -11.50 10.40 -12.27
C GLN A 177 -10.69 11.69 -12.35
N LYS A 178 -10.60 12.46 -11.27
CA LYS A 178 -9.78 13.67 -11.22
C LYS A 178 -8.30 13.34 -11.36
N TYR A 179 -7.82 12.30 -10.67
CA TYR A 179 -6.43 11.87 -10.81
C TYR A 179 -6.15 11.37 -12.22
N ILE A 180 -7.07 10.56 -12.80
CA ILE A 180 -6.92 10.05 -14.17
C ILE A 180 -6.83 11.20 -15.17
N ASN A 181 -7.72 12.20 -15.08
CA ASN A 181 -7.79 13.27 -16.07
C ASN A 181 -6.60 14.27 -15.98
N GLU A 182 -5.96 14.40 -14.84
CA GLU A 182 -4.92 15.40 -14.61
C GLU A 182 -3.51 14.82 -14.55
N ILE A 183 -3.37 13.48 -14.36
CA ILE A 183 -2.08 12.80 -14.23
C ILE A 183 -1.73 11.99 -15.47
N LEU A 184 -2.73 11.45 -16.19
CA LEU A 184 -2.57 10.63 -17.41
C LEU A 184 -2.88 11.44 -18.68
#